data_dae17928e7c715c8c516541e8ee6f8f3
#
_entry.id   dae17928e7c715c8c516541e8ee6f8f3
#
_cell.length_a   1.000
_cell.length_b   1.000
_cell.length_c   1.000
_cell.angle_alpha   90.00
_cell.angle_beta   90.00
_cell.angle_gamma   90.00
#
_symmetry.space_group_name_H-M   'P 1'
#
loop_
_entity.id
_entity.type
_entity.pdbx_description
1 polymer ?
#
loop_
_entity_poly.entity_id
_entity_poly.type
_entity_poly.pdbx_seq_one_letter_code
_entity_poly.pdbx_strand_id
1 'polypeptide(L)'
;MSSSQDKQSKWDSVKRYKLNKMISKLGNITGHGTELVTVYIPPRRPIYDIVSQLKNEAGTASNIKSDLTRNHVQDALSRTVEHLKLYKEPPENGLVIFCGAIPTGKGIGTEKIEIYSVVPPKAVQINLYRCDDHFWIDHLKDMMKDDKVIGILSLDTQEAGFGILTGDRWE
;
A
#
# COMPACT_ATOMS: atom_id res chain seq x y z
N MET A 1 12.64 26.23 20.23
CA MET A 1 13.11 25.07 19.44
C MET A 1 12.15 23.87 19.46
N SER A 2 11.02 23.95 20.11
CA SER A 2 10.05 22.85 20.31
C SER A 2 8.96 22.73 19.21
N SER A 3 8.80 23.71 18.31
CA SER A 3 7.63 23.78 17.43
C SER A 3 7.69 22.96 16.12
N SER A 4 8.88 22.55 15.68
CA SER A 4 9.05 21.81 14.42
C SER A 4 8.84 20.29 14.60
N GLN A 5 9.29 19.73 15.72
CA GLN A 5 9.10 18.32 16.04
C GLN A 5 7.63 17.98 16.34
N ASP A 6 6.90 18.87 17.03
CA ASP A 6 5.49 18.69 17.34
C ASP A 6 4.59 18.76 16.09
N LYS A 7 4.93 19.61 15.10
CA LYS A 7 4.19 19.68 13.84
C LYS A 7 4.45 18.44 12.96
N GLN A 8 5.68 17.93 12.95
CA GLN A 8 6.04 16.71 12.24
C GLN A 8 5.31 15.49 12.83
N SER A 9 5.31 15.34 14.16
CA SER A 9 4.66 14.22 14.83
C SER A 9 3.13 14.20 14.63
N LYS A 10 2.48 15.37 14.67
CA LYS A 10 1.03 15.50 14.49
C LYS A 10 0.60 15.26 13.02
N TRP A 11 1.45 15.66 12.08
CA TRP A 11 1.20 15.42 10.65
C TRP A 11 1.38 13.92 10.32
N ASP A 12 2.38 13.29 10.92
CA ASP A 12 2.63 11.84 10.78
C ASP A 12 1.47 11.02 11.35
N SER A 13 0.87 11.39 12.48
CA SER A 13 -0.24 10.66 13.08
C SER A 13 -1.51 10.68 12.22
N VAL A 14 -1.85 11.80 11.59
CA VAL A 14 -3.01 11.92 10.70
C VAL A 14 -2.82 11.10 9.42
N LYS A 15 -1.64 11.18 8.82
CA LYS A 15 -1.30 10.38 7.63
C LYS A 15 -1.33 8.89 7.96
N ARG A 16 -0.76 8.52 9.09
CA ARG A 16 -0.75 7.15 9.57
C ARG A 16 -2.15 6.61 9.78
N TYR A 17 -3.02 7.38 10.42
CA TYR A 17 -4.44 7.00 10.59
C TYR A 17 -5.14 6.78 9.24
N LYS A 18 -4.99 7.72 8.29
CA LYS A 18 -5.57 7.60 6.95
C LYS A 18 -5.05 6.37 6.21
N LEU A 19 -3.75 6.11 6.32
CA LEU A 19 -3.12 4.95 5.70
C LEU A 19 -3.59 3.65 6.31
N ASN A 20 -3.69 3.55 7.65
CA ASN A 20 -4.25 2.39 8.33
C ASN A 20 -5.70 2.12 7.93
N LYS A 21 -6.52 3.17 7.83
CA LYS A 21 -7.92 3.06 7.36
C LYS A 21 -7.99 2.54 5.92
N MET A 22 -7.11 3.03 5.04
CA MET A 22 -7.02 2.56 3.67
C MET A 22 -6.57 1.10 3.60
N ILE A 23 -5.54 0.71 4.34
CA ILE A 23 -5.05 -0.68 4.43
C ILE A 23 -6.18 -1.61 4.90
N SER A 24 -6.93 -1.22 5.94
CA SER A 24 -8.05 -2.00 6.44
C SER A 24 -9.14 -2.15 5.38
N LYS A 25 -9.47 -1.07 4.64
CA LYS A 25 -10.41 -1.13 3.52
C LYS A 25 -9.94 -2.08 2.44
N LEU A 26 -8.69 -1.93 1.98
CA LEU A 26 -8.13 -2.73 0.89
C LEU A 26 -7.98 -4.21 1.27
N GLY A 27 -7.67 -4.51 2.53
CA GLY A 27 -7.55 -5.88 3.02
C GLY A 27 -8.85 -6.67 3.07
N ASN A 28 -9.99 -5.99 3.03
CA ASN A 28 -11.33 -6.60 3.02
C ASN A 28 -11.91 -6.74 1.60
N ILE A 29 -11.19 -6.31 0.58
CA ILE A 29 -11.63 -6.42 -0.81
C ILE A 29 -11.19 -7.76 -1.36
N THR A 30 -12.14 -8.51 -1.91
CA THR A 30 -11.90 -9.74 -2.66
C THR A 30 -12.52 -9.59 -4.04
N GLY A 31 -11.73 -9.84 -5.07
CA GLY A 31 -12.18 -9.84 -6.46
C GLY A 31 -12.86 -11.18 -6.83
N HIS A 32 -13.52 -11.21 -7.97
CA HIS A 32 -14.10 -12.46 -8.51
C HIS A 32 -13.05 -13.33 -9.23
N GLY A 33 -11.90 -12.74 -9.58
CA GLY A 33 -10.77 -13.40 -10.20
C GLY A 33 -9.48 -12.65 -9.88
N THR A 34 -8.41 -12.91 -10.61
CA THR A 34 -7.10 -12.27 -10.43
C THR A 34 -7.06 -10.84 -10.99
N GLU A 35 -8.05 -10.03 -10.63
CA GLU A 35 -8.32 -8.71 -11.22
C GLU A 35 -7.90 -7.53 -10.33
N LEU A 36 -7.27 -7.83 -9.19
CA LEU A 36 -6.73 -6.83 -8.27
C LEU A 36 -5.22 -6.73 -8.43
N VAL A 37 -4.78 -5.60 -8.95
CA VAL A 37 -3.38 -5.31 -9.28
C VAL A 37 -2.71 -4.59 -8.10
N THR A 38 -1.57 -5.11 -7.67
CA THR A 38 -0.70 -4.49 -6.67
C THR A 38 0.67 -4.21 -7.26
N VAL A 39 1.17 -2.99 -7.10
CA VAL A 39 2.49 -2.57 -7.57
C VAL A 39 3.24 -1.87 -6.44
N TYR A 40 4.42 -2.40 -6.08
CA TYR A 40 5.37 -1.77 -5.17
C TYR A 40 6.57 -1.26 -5.96
N ILE A 41 6.85 0.01 -5.86
CA ILE A 41 7.86 0.73 -6.63
C ILE A 41 8.92 1.28 -5.68
N PRO A 42 10.15 0.75 -5.68
CA PRO A 42 11.24 1.30 -4.89
C PRO A 42 11.59 2.72 -5.28
N PRO A 43 12.12 3.54 -4.35
CA PRO A 43 12.73 4.81 -4.70
C PRO A 43 13.88 4.57 -5.71
N ARG A 44 14.14 5.53 -6.59
CA ARG A 44 15.18 5.47 -7.62
C ARG A 44 14.93 4.53 -8.78
N ARG A 45 13.87 3.74 -8.80
CA ARG A 45 13.53 2.95 -9.98
C ARG A 45 12.87 3.86 -11.02
N PRO A 46 13.38 3.91 -12.27
CA PRO A 46 12.78 4.75 -13.32
C PRO A 46 11.31 4.39 -13.56
N ILE A 47 10.43 5.38 -13.56
CA ILE A 47 8.99 5.19 -13.85
C ILE A 47 8.78 4.56 -15.23
N TYR A 48 9.62 4.92 -16.19
CA TYR A 48 9.61 4.39 -17.54
C TYR A 48 9.71 2.84 -17.56
N ASP A 49 10.62 2.27 -16.76
CA ASP A 49 10.81 0.81 -16.70
C ASP A 49 9.55 0.11 -16.20
N ILE A 50 8.88 0.72 -15.22
CA ILE A 50 7.64 0.18 -14.64
C ILE A 50 6.50 0.28 -15.64
N VAL A 51 6.37 1.41 -16.31
CA VAL A 51 5.36 1.61 -17.36
C VAL A 51 5.56 0.60 -18.49
N SER A 52 6.80 0.34 -18.90
CA SER A 52 7.13 -0.65 -19.92
C SER A 52 6.77 -2.06 -19.46
N GLN A 53 7.09 -2.41 -18.21
CA GLN A 53 6.72 -3.69 -17.61
C GLN A 53 5.19 -3.86 -17.60
N LEU A 54 4.44 -2.88 -17.10
CA LEU A 54 2.98 -2.97 -16.99
C LEU A 54 2.29 -3.06 -18.36
N LYS A 55 2.84 -2.41 -19.39
CA LYS A 55 2.36 -2.55 -20.77
C LYS A 55 2.57 -3.97 -21.32
N ASN A 56 3.72 -4.58 -21.03
CA ASN A 56 3.99 -5.96 -21.39
C ASN A 56 3.03 -6.92 -20.68
N GLU A 57 2.78 -6.69 -19.38
CA GLU A 57 1.81 -7.48 -18.60
C GLU A 57 0.38 -7.33 -19.15
N ALA A 58 -0.02 -6.14 -19.58
CA ALA A 58 -1.31 -5.93 -20.23
C ALA A 58 -1.43 -6.72 -21.56
N GLY A 59 -0.32 -6.84 -22.29
CA GLY A 59 -0.25 -7.71 -23.48
C GLY A 59 -0.42 -9.18 -23.11
N THR A 60 0.27 -9.65 -22.08
CA THR A 60 0.16 -11.03 -21.57
C THR A 60 -1.24 -11.33 -21.02
N ALA A 61 -1.90 -10.36 -20.41
CA ALA A 61 -3.25 -10.49 -19.90
C ALA A 61 -4.29 -10.80 -21.00
N SER A 62 -3.99 -10.55 -22.27
CA SER A 62 -4.85 -10.93 -23.39
C SER A 62 -5.08 -12.44 -23.51
N ASN A 63 -4.21 -13.26 -22.89
CA ASN A 63 -4.33 -14.73 -22.82
C ASN A 63 -5.30 -15.22 -21.72
N ILE A 64 -5.84 -14.34 -20.88
CA ILE A 64 -6.81 -14.71 -19.85
C ILE A 64 -8.10 -15.18 -20.52
N LYS A 65 -8.56 -16.40 -20.17
CA LYS A 65 -9.72 -17.05 -20.80
C LYS A 65 -11.04 -16.35 -20.49
N SER A 66 -11.23 -15.87 -19.26
CA SER A 66 -12.43 -15.12 -18.88
C SER A 66 -12.37 -13.71 -19.46
N ASP A 67 -13.33 -13.37 -20.31
CA ASP A 67 -13.43 -12.04 -20.94
C ASP A 67 -13.58 -10.94 -19.89
N LEU A 68 -14.40 -11.17 -18.86
CA LEU A 68 -14.61 -10.22 -17.79
C LEU A 68 -13.32 -9.97 -17.01
N THR A 69 -12.67 -11.03 -16.54
CA THR A 69 -11.40 -10.91 -15.81
C THR A 69 -10.31 -10.27 -16.67
N ARG A 70 -10.22 -10.65 -17.95
CA ARG A 70 -9.27 -10.06 -18.89
C ARG A 70 -9.48 -8.55 -19.03
N ASN A 71 -10.70 -8.12 -19.25
CA ASN A 71 -11.04 -6.70 -19.39
C ASN A 71 -10.70 -5.94 -18.10
N HIS A 72 -11.08 -6.47 -16.94
CA HIS A 72 -10.76 -5.85 -15.63
C HIS A 72 -9.27 -5.72 -15.41
N VAL A 73 -8.47 -6.74 -15.71
CA VAL A 73 -6.99 -6.69 -15.57
C VAL A 73 -6.41 -5.66 -16.53
N GLN A 74 -6.82 -5.65 -17.79
CA GLN A 74 -6.33 -4.68 -18.79
C GLN A 74 -6.71 -3.25 -18.42
N ASP A 75 -7.92 -3.01 -17.93
CA ASP A 75 -8.38 -1.70 -17.47
C ASP A 75 -7.59 -1.23 -16.24
N ALA A 76 -7.36 -2.13 -15.26
CA ALA A 76 -6.58 -1.82 -14.07
C ALA A 76 -5.13 -1.48 -14.42
N LEU A 77 -4.50 -2.25 -15.31
CA LEU A 77 -3.13 -1.98 -15.79
C LEU A 77 -3.04 -0.67 -16.56
N SER A 78 -3.99 -0.41 -17.46
CA SER A 78 -4.06 0.85 -18.22
C SER A 78 -4.20 2.04 -17.29
N ARG A 79 -5.09 1.95 -16.29
CA ARG A 79 -5.29 3.00 -15.29
C ARG A 79 -4.06 3.22 -14.43
N THR A 80 -3.36 2.16 -14.07
CA THR A 80 -2.10 2.25 -13.33
C THR A 80 -1.01 2.94 -14.15
N VAL A 81 -0.89 2.60 -15.43
CA VAL A 81 0.05 3.26 -16.36
C VAL A 81 -0.27 4.75 -16.50
N GLU A 82 -1.54 5.13 -16.68
CA GLU A 82 -1.94 6.54 -16.75
C GLU A 82 -1.62 7.29 -15.45
N HIS A 83 -1.85 6.66 -14.30
CA HIS A 83 -1.51 7.26 -13.01
C HIS A 83 0.00 7.47 -12.84
N LEU A 84 0.81 6.51 -13.29
CA LEU A 84 2.28 6.61 -13.23
C LEU A 84 2.84 7.74 -14.09
N LYS A 85 2.17 8.15 -15.17
CA LYS A 85 2.57 9.30 -15.99
C LYS A 85 2.55 10.63 -15.25
N LEU A 86 1.86 10.71 -14.10
CA LEU A 86 1.86 11.90 -13.24
C LEU A 86 3.19 12.10 -12.51
N TYR A 87 4.04 11.08 -12.48
CA TYR A 87 5.32 11.08 -11.80
C TYR A 87 6.47 11.10 -12.80
N LYS A 88 7.41 12.03 -12.64
CA LYS A 88 8.68 12.02 -13.39
C LYS A 88 9.63 10.95 -12.83
N GLU A 89 9.63 10.84 -11.52
CA GLU A 89 10.42 9.89 -10.73
C GLU A 89 9.61 9.42 -9.51
N PRO A 90 9.91 8.26 -8.93
CA PRO A 90 9.25 7.83 -7.71
C PRO A 90 9.50 8.80 -6.56
N PRO A 91 8.54 8.98 -5.64
CA PRO A 91 8.78 9.71 -4.40
C PRO A 91 9.95 9.14 -3.59
N GLU A 92 10.48 9.92 -2.64
CA GLU A 92 11.65 9.58 -1.82
C GLU A 92 11.56 8.19 -1.17
N ASN A 93 10.38 7.81 -0.70
CA ASN A 93 10.12 6.48 -0.11
C ASN A 93 9.57 5.46 -1.12
N GLY A 94 9.53 5.80 -2.40
CA GLY A 94 8.89 4.97 -3.40
C GLY A 94 7.37 5.17 -3.44
N LEU A 95 6.68 4.29 -4.15
CA LEU A 95 5.24 4.39 -4.39
C LEU A 95 4.61 3.00 -4.32
N VAL A 96 3.43 2.92 -3.73
CA VAL A 96 2.61 1.70 -3.74
C VAL A 96 1.28 2.01 -4.42
N ILE A 97 0.88 1.18 -5.37
CA ILE A 97 -0.36 1.35 -6.13
C ILE A 97 -1.18 0.08 -6.00
N PHE A 98 -2.47 0.26 -5.70
CA PHE A 98 -3.50 -0.77 -5.72
C PHE A 98 -4.57 -0.34 -6.73
N CYS A 99 -4.83 -1.15 -7.73
CA CYS A 99 -5.82 -0.86 -8.76
C CYS A 99 -6.55 -2.12 -9.17
N GLY A 100 -7.85 -2.05 -9.35
CA GLY A 100 -8.60 -3.21 -9.79
C GLY A 100 -10.10 -3.01 -9.81
N ALA A 101 -10.80 -4.05 -10.20
CA ALA A 101 -12.25 -4.11 -10.26
C ALA A 101 -12.83 -4.38 -8.87
N ILE A 102 -13.34 -3.35 -8.22
CA ILE A 102 -13.88 -3.43 -6.86
C ILE A 102 -15.36 -3.82 -6.92
N PRO A 103 -15.76 -4.92 -6.25
CA PRO A 103 -17.15 -5.32 -6.18
C PRO A 103 -18.04 -4.24 -5.58
N THR A 104 -19.17 -3.96 -6.22
CA THR A 104 -20.15 -2.97 -5.75
C THR A 104 -21.24 -3.57 -4.86
N GLY A 105 -21.23 -4.90 -4.70
CA GLY A 105 -22.31 -5.65 -4.02
C GLY A 105 -23.60 -5.81 -4.85
N LYS A 106 -23.63 -5.33 -6.10
CA LYS A 106 -24.80 -5.40 -6.98
C LYS A 106 -24.78 -6.58 -7.95
N GLY A 107 -23.76 -7.44 -7.85
CA GLY A 107 -23.56 -8.61 -8.71
C GLY A 107 -22.35 -8.50 -9.63
N ILE A 108 -22.04 -9.63 -10.29
CA ILE A 108 -20.91 -9.75 -11.21
C ILE A 108 -21.17 -8.90 -12.46
N GLY A 109 -20.14 -8.18 -12.91
CA GLY A 109 -20.20 -7.26 -14.06
C GLY A 109 -20.61 -5.83 -13.68
N THR A 110 -20.76 -5.53 -12.37
CA THR A 110 -21.06 -4.18 -11.86
C THR A 110 -19.88 -3.56 -11.12
N GLU A 111 -18.72 -4.21 -11.16
CA GLU A 111 -17.48 -3.77 -10.53
C GLU A 111 -17.07 -2.40 -11.06
N LYS A 112 -16.36 -1.64 -10.22
CA LYS A 112 -15.78 -0.36 -10.60
C LYS A 112 -14.25 -0.44 -10.50
N ILE A 113 -13.58 0.03 -11.54
CA ILE A 113 -12.13 0.18 -11.49
C ILE A 113 -11.77 1.34 -10.56
N GLU A 114 -11.17 1.03 -9.44
CA GLU A 114 -10.67 2.01 -8.47
C GLU A 114 -9.14 1.92 -8.38
N ILE A 115 -8.51 3.06 -8.12
CA ILE A 115 -7.06 3.15 -7.93
C ILE A 115 -6.76 3.87 -6.62
N TYR A 116 -5.82 3.31 -5.88
CA TYR A 116 -5.28 3.86 -4.64
C TYR A 116 -3.77 3.93 -4.76
N SER A 117 -3.19 5.09 -4.52
CA SER A 117 -1.75 5.26 -4.50
C SER A 117 -1.30 5.86 -3.17
N VAL A 118 -0.17 5.39 -2.67
CA VAL A 118 0.37 5.83 -1.40
C VAL A 118 1.89 5.92 -1.42
N VAL A 119 2.42 6.95 -0.79
CA VAL A 119 3.83 7.05 -0.42
C VAL A 119 3.96 6.49 1.00
N PRO A 120 4.63 5.36 1.20
CA PRO A 120 4.72 4.73 2.51
C PRO A 120 5.64 5.53 3.46
N PRO A 121 5.53 5.30 4.80
CA PRO A 121 6.35 6.01 5.78
C PRO A 121 7.83 5.58 5.76
N LYS A 122 8.12 4.38 5.26
CA LYS A 122 9.47 3.83 5.09
C LYS A 122 9.71 3.55 3.61
N ALA A 123 10.97 3.53 3.18
CA ALA A 123 11.31 3.26 1.80
C ALA A 123 10.89 1.85 1.36
N VAL A 124 10.22 1.75 0.21
CA VAL A 124 9.89 0.47 -0.43
C VAL A 124 11.18 -0.27 -0.79
N GLN A 125 11.37 -1.47 -0.25
CA GLN A 125 12.55 -2.28 -0.48
C GLN A 125 12.37 -3.32 -1.58
N ILE A 126 11.12 -3.54 -1.99
CA ILE A 126 10.78 -4.56 -2.99
C ILE A 126 10.28 -3.92 -4.28
N ASN A 127 10.55 -4.60 -5.37
CA ASN A 127 9.90 -4.35 -6.64
C ASN A 127 8.90 -5.48 -6.88
N LEU A 128 7.62 -5.20 -6.74
CA LEU A 128 6.57 -6.20 -6.85
C LEU A 128 5.50 -5.72 -7.83
N TYR A 129 5.15 -6.57 -8.76
CA TYR A 129 3.92 -6.51 -9.54
C TYR A 129 3.15 -7.82 -9.33
N ARG A 130 1.88 -7.74 -9.01
CA ARG A 130 1.04 -8.90 -8.81
C ARG A 130 -0.42 -8.62 -9.16
N CYS A 131 -1.05 -9.59 -9.84
CA CYS A 131 -2.49 -9.68 -10.01
C CYS A 131 -2.99 -10.86 -9.19
N ASP A 132 -4.01 -10.63 -8.38
CA ASP A 132 -4.58 -11.67 -7.52
C ASP A 132 -6.07 -11.37 -7.25
N ASP A 133 -6.78 -12.25 -6.55
CA ASP A 133 -8.14 -12.02 -6.07
C ASP A 133 -8.20 -11.09 -4.83
N HIS A 134 -7.04 -10.72 -4.30
CA HIS A 134 -6.88 -9.79 -3.19
C HIS A 134 -5.68 -8.85 -3.40
N PHE A 135 -5.67 -7.72 -2.70
CA PHE A 135 -4.53 -6.82 -2.71
C PHE A 135 -3.42 -7.31 -1.77
N TRP A 136 -2.17 -7.26 -2.25
CA TRP A 136 -0.99 -7.62 -1.46
C TRP A 136 -0.56 -6.47 -0.55
N ILE A 137 -1.21 -6.39 0.62
CA ILE A 137 -1.05 -5.29 1.58
C ILE A 137 -0.04 -5.57 2.70
N ASP A 138 0.45 -6.81 2.84
CA ASP A 138 1.24 -7.21 4.01
C ASP A 138 2.56 -6.44 4.11
N HIS A 139 3.25 -6.23 3.00
CA HIS A 139 4.46 -5.40 3.00
C HIS A 139 4.19 -3.96 3.46
N LEU A 140 3.04 -3.39 3.08
CA LEU A 140 2.66 -2.05 3.53
C LEU A 140 2.30 -2.04 5.02
N LYS A 141 1.65 -3.08 5.52
CA LYS A 141 1.40 -3.27 6.97
C LYS A 141 2.71 -3.33 7.76
N ASP A 142 3.69 -4.08 7.25
CA ASP A 142 5.00 -4.19 7.92
C ASP A 142 5.74 -2.84 7.97
N MET A 143 5.63 -2.03 6.92
CA MET A 143 6.18 -0.66 6.93
C MET A 143 5.50 0.26 7.94
N MET A 144 4.26 -0.06 8.34
CA MET A 144 3.48 0.71 9.30
C MET A 144 3.79 0.36 10.75
N LYS A 145 4.48 -0.75 11.00
CA LYS A 145 4.88 -1.14 12.36
C LYS A 145 5.79 -0.08 12.97
N ASP A 146 5.48 0.30 14.21
CA ASP A 146 6.34 1.20 14.97
C ASP A 146 7.56 0.44 15.45
N ASP A 147 8.73 0.98 15.13
CA ASP A 147 10.01 0.48 15.66
C ASP A 147 10.40 1.21 16.96
N LYS A 148 9.50 2.07 17.50
CA LYS A 148 9.76 2.80 18.74
C LYS A 148 9.73 1.85 19.91
N VAL A 149 10.83 1.80 20.61
CA VAL A 149 10.98 1.12 21.90
C VAL A 149 10.94 2.18 22.99
N ILE A 150 10.00 2.06 23.91
CA ILE A 150 9.83 2.96 25.03
C ILE A 150 10.10 2.18 26.32
N GLY A 151 11.13 2.57 27.04
CA GLY A 151 11.37 2.08 28.40
C GLY A 151 10.53 2.89 29.39
N ILE A 152 9.80 2.20 30.25
CA ILE A 152 9.01 2.81 31.33
C ILE A 152 9.58 2.34 32.64
N LEU A 153 9.97 3.30 33.49
CA LEU A 153 10.47 3.05 34.83
C LEU A 153 9.52 3.69 35.83
N SER A 154 8.88 2.87 36.65
CA SER A 154 8.08 3.32 37.79
C SER A 154 8.87 3.10 39.10
N LEU A 155 9.02 4.15 39.86
CA LEU A 155 9.76 4.11 41.14
C LEU A 155 8.88 4.59 42.29
N ASP A 156 8.87 3.83 43.36
CA ASP A 156 8.31 4.20 44.64
C ASP A 156 9.38 4.02 45.72
N THR A 157 9.10 4.42 46.95
CA THR A 157 10.02 4.30 48.11
C THR A 157 10.30 2.84 48.49
N GLN A 158 9.47 1.90 48.07
CA GLN A 158 9.55 0.48 48.44
C GLN A 158 9.67 -0.44 47.22
N GLU A 159 9.25 0.02 46.02
CA GLU A 159 9.18 -0.81 44.83
C GLU A 159 9.72 -0.08 43.60
N ALA A 160 10.25 -0.84 42.67
CA ALA A 160 10.62 -0.36 41.35
C ALA A 160 10.07 -1.33 40.29
N GLY A 161 9.38 -0.78 39.29
CA GLY A 161 8.90 -1.53 38.13
C GLY A 161 9.55 -1.03 36.87
N PHE A 162 9.97 -1.94 36.01
CA PHE A 162 10.49 -1.63 34.67
C PHE A 162 9.69 -2.38 33.62
N GLY A 163 9.37 -1.68 32.52
CA GLY A 163 8.70 -2.29 31.39
C GLY A 163 9.21 -1.72 30.08
N ILE A 164 9.16 -2.50 29.03
CA ILE A 164 9.49 -2.10 27.67
C ILE A 164 8.23 -2.18 26.83
N LEU A 165 7.90 -1.10 26.15
CA LEU A 165 6.83 -1.06 25.15
C LEU A 165 7.47 -0.99 23.77
N THR A 166 7.24 -2.02 22.94
CA THR A 166 7.68 -2.06 21.54
C THR A 166 6.45 -2.01 20.64
N GLY A 167 6.19 -0.85 20.04
CA GLY A 167 4.96 -0.62 19.30
C GLY A 167 3.73 -0.65 20.21
N ASP A 168 2.94 -1.71 20.14
CA ASP A 168 1.75 -1.99 20.98
C ASP A 168 1.93 -3.21 21.91
N ARG A 169 3.15 -3.76 21.98
CA ARG A 169 3.48 -4.95 22.77
C ARG A 169 4.26 -4.57 24.04
N TRP A 170 3.80 -5.07 25.19
CA TRP A 170 4.45 -4.94 26.50
C TRP A 170 5.31 -6.17 26.83
N GLU A 171 6.51 -5.90 27.34
CA GLU A 171 7.43 -6.88 27.93
C GLU A 171 7.90 -6.41 29.31
#